data_ae6ef116ad3517d8970ed8fbe80d8720
#
_entry.id   ae6ef116ad3517d8970ed8fbe80d8720
#
_cell.length_a   1.000
_cell.length_b   1.000
_cell.length_c   1.000
_cell.angle_alpha   90.00
_cell.angle_beta   90.00
_cell.angle_gamma   90.00
#
_symmetry.space_group_name_H-M   'P 1'
#
loop_
_entity.id
_entity.type
_entity.pdbx_description
1 polymer ?
#
loop_
_entity_poly.entity_id
_entity_poly.type
_entity_poly.pdbx_seq_one_letter_code
_entity_poly.pdbx_strand_id
1 'polypeptide(L)'
;MSIQKSSPSIRDGDSQGRANQKLRTRQALIDAAIALRDEGHNPTVAQVAERAMVSRATAYRYFPSTEALISETAADREMTPLERIWRPGDDPVKGIGLAANALNKLLIEDEIGLHVMERSFMTVWLDSD
;
A
#
# COMPACT_ATOMS: atom_id res chain seq x y z
N MET A 1 44.01 35.44 -5.99
CA MET A 1 43.26 34.21 -6.33
C MET A 1 41.98 34.21 -5.53
N SER A 2 40.88 34.46 -6.17
CA SER A 2 39.56 34.46 -5.53
C SER A 2 38.98 33.05 -5.60
N ILE A 3 38.90 32.39 -4.47
CA ILE A 3 38.17 31.14 -4.38
C ILE A 3 36.68 31.48 -4.28
N GLN A 4 35.94 31.31 -5.36
CA GLN A 4 34.48 31.34 -5.32
C GLN A 4 33.99 30.07 -4.65
N LYS A 5 33.60 30.18 -3.39
CA LYS A 5 32.75 29.19 -2.76
C LYS A 5 31.38 29.28 -3.39
N SER A 6 31.02 28.32 -4.22
CA SER A 6 29.63 28.10 -4.63
C SER A 6 28.82 27.77 -3.39
N SER A 7 28.02 28.71 -2.93
CA SER A 7 27.03 28.41 -1.90
C SER A 7 26.06 27.37 -2.45
N PRO A 8 25.77 26.29 -1.71
CA PRO A 8 24.73 25.37 -2.13
C PRO A 8 23.43 26.16 -2.29
N SER A 9 22.81 26.03 -3.45
CA SER A 9 21.61 26.73 -3.81
C SER A 9 20.51 26.41 -2.81
N ILE A 10 19.93 27.41 -2.15
CA ILE A 10 18.77 27.31 -1.23
C ILE A 10 17.58 26.56 -1.89
N ARG A 11 17.56 26.46 -3.20
CA ARG A 11 16.54 25.78 -3.99
C ARG A 11 16.54 24.25 -3.84
N ASP A 12 17.69 23.63 -3.59
CA ASP A 12 17.79 22.17 -3.47
C ASP A 12 17.24 21.65 -2.12
N GLY A 13 17.44 22.40 -1.04
CA GLY A 13 16.88 22.06 0.26
C GLY A 13 15.35 22.15 0.33
N ASP A 14 14.75 23.09 -0.41
CA ASP A 14 13.30 23.30 -0.44
C ASP A 14 12.59 22.22 -1.30
N SER A 15 13.22 21.78 -2.38
CA SER A 15 12.68 20.67 -3.20
C SER A 15 12.74 19.34 -2.46
N GLN A 16 13.79 19.08 -1.71
CA GLN A 16 13.95 17.89 -0.88
C GLN A 16 12.95 17.88 0.28
N GLY A 17 12.71 19.02 0.93
CA GLY A 17 11.72 19.17 1.98
C GLY A 17 10.31 18.89 1.50
N ARG A 18 9.94 19.37 0.31
CA ARG A 18 8.64 19.10 -0.33
C ARG A 18 8.47 17.64 -0.73
N ALA A 19 9.52 17.01 -1.27
CA ALA A 19 9.50 15.59 -1.62
C ALA A 19 9.30 14.73 -0.36
N ASN A 20 10.02 15.01 0.72
CA ASN A 20 9.87 14.33 2.00
C ASN A 20 8.48 14.54 2.60
N GLN A 21 7.90 15.74 2.51
CA GLN A 21 6.54 16.02 2.97
C GLN A 21 5.49 15.23 2.18
N LYS A 22 5.66 15.11 0.87
CA LYS A 22 4.77 14.29 0.03
C LYS A 22 4.80 12.81 0.44
N LEU A 23 5.98 12.26 0.66
CA LEU A 23 6.14 10.88 1.12
C LEU A 23 5.48 10.66 2.48
N ARG A 24 5.68 11.57 3.44
CA ARG A 24 5.05 11.49 4.77
C ARG A 24 3.53 11.53 4.69
N THR A 25 2.97 12.44 3.88
CA THR A 25 1.52 12.55 3.71
C THR A 25 0.95 11.28 3.07
N ARG A 26 1.62 10.75 2.05
CA ARG A 26 1.22 9.50 1.40
C ARG A 26 1.23 8.34 2.38
N GLN A 27 2.30 8.19 3.16
CA GLN A 27 2.44 7.13 4.16
C GLN A 27 1.37 7.27 5.26
N ALA A 28 1.11 8.47 5.75
CA ALA A 28 0.06 8.71 6.75
C ALA A 28 -1.34 8.25 6.26
N LEU A 29 -1.64 8.45 4.98
CA LEU A 29 -2.89 7.97 4.38
C LEU A 29 -2.93 6.44 4.29
N ILE A 30 -1.84 5.79 3.91
CA ILE A 30 -1.72 4.33 3.86
C ILE A 30 -1.88 3.73 5.25
N ASP A 31 -1.18 4.25 6.25
CA ASP A 31 -1.23 3.78 7.64
C ASP A 31 -2.64 3.93 8.23
N ALA A 32 -3.32 5.06 7.94
CA ALA A 32 -4.70 5.28 8.36
C ALA A 32 -5.67 4.29 7.69
N ALA A 33 -5.48 3.97 6.41
CA ALA A 33 -6.28 2.99 5.70
C ALA A 33 -6.09 1.58 6.27
N ILE A 34 -4.86 1.19 6.56
CA ILE A 34 -4.53 -0.10 7.18
C ILE A 34 -5.18 -0.18 8.56
N ALA A 35 -5.06 0.85 9.40
CA ALA A 35 -5.64 0.88 10.73
C ALA A 35 -7.17 0.72 10.70
N LEU A 36 -7.86 1.45 9.80
CA LEU A 36 -9.32 1.33 9.65
C LEU A 36 -9.75 -0.07 9.16
N ARG A 37 -8.97 -0.69 8.29
CA ARG A 37 -9.23 -2.07 7.83
C ARG A 37 -9.00 -3.10 8.92
N ASP A 38 -7.98 -2.92 9.74
CA ASP A 38 -7.70 -3.80 10.88
C ASP A 38 -8.78 -3.70 11.98
N GLU A 39 -9.46 -2.54 12.06
CA GLU A 39 -10.66 -2.32 12.88
C GLU A 39 -11.95 -2.94 12.25
N GLY A 40 -11.83 -3.57 11.06
CA GLY A 40 -12.96 -4.22 10.37
C GLY A 40 -13.76 -3.29 9.46
N HIS A 41 -13.26 -2.09 9.17
CA HIS A 41 -13.93 -1.14 8.28
C HIS A 41 -13.48 -1.28 6.83
N ASN A 42 -14.38 -0.93 5.90
CA ASN A 42 -14.05 -0.72 4.49
C ASN A 42 -13.96 0.79 4.22
N PRO A 43 -12.79 1.42 4.46
CA PRO A 43 -12.69 2.86 4.45
C PRO A 43 -12.72 3.44 3.04
N THR A 44 -13.46 4.53 2.87
CA THR A 44 -13.35 5.40 1.70
C THR A 44 -12.15 6.33 1.82
N VAL A 45 -11.71 6.93 0.71
CA VAL A 45 -10.63 7.93 0.72
C VAL A 45 -10.96 9.10 1.67
N ALA A 46 -12.23 9.51 1.75
CA ALA A 46 -12.66 10.57 2.66
C ALA A 46 -12.50 10.20 4.14
N GLN A 47 -12.85 8.98 4.53
CA GLN A 47 -12.71 8.47 5.90
C GLN A 47 -11.23 8.32 6.27
N VAL A 48 -10.41 7.87 5.34
CA VAL A 48 -8.95 7.78 5.52
C VAL A 48 -8.34 9.17 5.70
N ALA A 49 -8.78 10.15 4.91
CA ALA A 49 -8.35 11.55 5.05
C ALA A 49 -8.64 12.09 6.46
N GLU A 50 -9.84 11.86 6.98
CA GLU A 50 -10.22 12.25 8.34
C GLU A 50 -9.32 11.58 9.40
N ARG A 51 -9.10 10.29 9.29
CA ARG A 51 -8.25 9.52 10.22
C ARG A 51 -6.80 9.98 10.18
N ALA A 52 -6.28 10.30 9.00
CA ALA A 52 -4.92 10.80 8.79
C ALA A 52 -4.77 12.30 9.10
N MET A 53 -5.85 13.00 9.42
CA MET A 53 -5.87 14.46 9.62
C MET A 53 -5.36 15.23 8.39
N VAL A 54 -5.71 14.74 7.21
CA VAL A 54 -5.37 15.31 5.91
C VAL A 54 -6.66 15.81 5.26
N SER A 55 -6.59 16.92 4.51
CA SER A 55 -7.77 17.38 3.77
C SER A 55 -8.23 16.38 2.73
N ARG A 56 -9.53 16.30 2.48
CA ARG A 56 -10.10 15.41 1.45
C ARG A 56 -9.50 15.69 0.07
N ALA A 57 -9.36 16.96 -0.30
CA ALA A 57 -8.76 17.37 -1.56
C ALA A 57 -7.32 16.87 -1.71
N THR A 58 -6.53 16.96 -0.66
CA THR A 58 -5.17 16.42 -0.63
C THR A 58 -5.16 14.91 -0.75
N ALA A 59 -6.01 14.20 0.00
CA ALA A 59 -6.09 12.74 -0.06
C ALA A 59 -6.47 12.24 -1.46
N TYR A 60 -7.46 12.86 -2.12
CA TYR A 60 -7.86 12.50 -3.49
C TYR A 60 -6.78 12.80 -4.55
N ARG A 61 -5.85 13.69 -4.27
CA ARG A 61 -4.68 13.91 -5.14
C ARG A 61 -3.69 12.76 -5.10
N TYR A 62 -3.58 12.09 -3.95
CA TYR A 62 -2.72 10.90 -3.79
C TYR A 62 -3.43 9.63 -4.25
N PHE A 63 -4.69 9.48 -3.91
CA PHE A 63 -5.51 8.32 -4.17
C PHE A 63 -6.85 8.75 -4.76
N PRO A 64 -6.96 8.79 -6.09
CA PRO A 64 -8.17 9.29 -6.76
C PRO A 64 -9.39 8.39 -6.55
N SER A 65 -9.18 7.15 -6.13
CA SER A 65 -10.26 6.20 -5.82
C SER A 65 -9.94 5.33 -4.61
N THR A 66 -10.97 4.72 -4.05
CA THR A 66 -10.81 3.76 -2.95
C THR A 66 -10.03 2.53 -3.41
N GLU A 67 -10.22 2.07 -4.64
CA GLU A 67 -9.49 0.95 -5.22
C GLU A 67 -7.98 1.23 -5.30
N ALA A 68 -7.60 2.45 -5.74
CA ALA A 68 -6.20 2.86 -5.79
C ALA A 68 -5.56 2.85 -4.40
N LEU A 69 -6.27 3.34 -3.38
CA LEU A 69 -5.82 3.32 -1.99
C LEU A 69 -5.64 1.89 -1.47
N ILE A 70 -6.61 1.02 -1.71
CA ILE A 70 -6.58 -0.38 -1.25
C ILE A 70 -5.46 -1.16 -1.95
N SER A 71 -5.24 -0.94 -3.24
CA SER A 71 -4.14 -1.56 -3.98
C SER A 71 -2.78 -1.23 -3.35
N GLU A 72 -2.58 0.03 -2.93
CA GLU A 72 -1.36 0.44 -2.24
C GLU A 72 -1.24 -0.17 -0.83
N THR A 73 -2.34 -0.26 -0.08
CA THR A 73 -2.32 -0.91 1.23
C THR A 73 -2.05 -2.41 1.13
N ALA A 74 -2.48 -3.05 0.04
CA ALA A 74 -2.18 -4.46 -0.21
C ALA A 74 -0.70 -4.69 -0.56
N ALA A 75 -0.08 -3.74 -1.28
CA ALA A 75 1.35 -3.78 -1.59
C ALA A 75 2.23 -3.54 -0.35
N ASP A 76 1.77 -2.68 0.58
CA ASP A 76 2.49 -2.37 1.82
C ASP A 76 2.26 -3.43 2.93
N ARG A 77 1.16 -4.19 2.85
CA ARG A 77 1.05 -5.43 3.62
C ARG A 77 2.11 -6.38 3.09
N GLU A 78 3.13 -6.65 3.90
CA GLU A 78 3.99 -7.82 3.68
C GLU A 78 3.09 -9.04 3.53
N MET A 79 2.73 -9.37 2.29
CA MET A 79 2.23 -10.72 1.98
C MET A 79 3.31 -11.64 2.50
N THR A 80 2.98 -12.39 3.54
CA THR A 80 3.95 -13.35 4.09
C THR A 80 4.44 -14.17 2.91
N PRO A 81 5.70 -14.04 2.50
CA PRO A 81 6.19 -14.78 1.34
C PRO A 81 5.87 -16.24 1.54
N LEU A 82 5.42 -16.92 0.50
CA LEU A 82 5.13 -18.35 0.56
C LEU A 82 6.30 -19.11 1.20
N GLU A 83 7.51 -18.61 1.01
CA GLU A 83 8.75 -19.08 1.61
C GLU A 83 8.82 -18.99 3.14
N ARG A 84 8.02 -18.11 3.77
CA ARG A 84 7.88 -18.06 5.25
C ARG A 84 6.85 -19.06 5.75
N ILE A 85 5.89 -19.43 4.90
CA ILE A 85 4.83 -20.39 5.24
C ILE A 85 5.34 -21.82 5.00
N TRP A 86 6.17 -22.03 3.99
CA TRP A 86 6.69 -23.34 3.59
C TRP A 86 8.14 -23.23 3.11
N ARG A 87 8.98 -24.14 3.59
CA ARG A 87 10.38 -24.28 3.14
C ARG A 87 10.55 -25.60 2.41
N PRO A 88 11.42 -25.67 1.38
CA PRO A 88 11.80 -26.94 0.79
C PRO A 88 12.36 -27.89 1.88
N GLY A 89 11.68 -29.01 2.10
CA GLY A 89 12.02 -29.98 3.16
C GLY A 89 11.00 -30.06 4.30
N ASP A 90 10.06 -29.11 4.40
CA ASP A 90 8.92 -29.19 5.32
C ASP A 90 7.90 -30.22 4.83
N ASP A 91 7.11 -30.76 5.75
CA ASP A 91 6.02 -31.68 5.45
C ASP A 91 5.02 -31.01 4.47
N PRO A 92 4.85 -31.55 3.24
CA PRO A 92 3.97 -30.95 2.24
C PRO A 92 2.53 -30.80 2.71
N VAL A 93 2.04 -31.72 3.54
CA VAL A 93 0.66 -31.68 4.05
C VAL A 93 0.46 -30.50 5.00
N LYS A 94 1.43 -30.20 5.85
CA LYS A 94 1.41 -29.01 6.71
C LYS A 94 1.51 -27.74 5.90
N GLY A 95 2.37 -27.72 4.87
CA GLY A 95 2.53 -26.57 3.97
C GLY A 95 1.24 -26.21 3.24
N ILE A 96 0.53 -27.22 2.70
CA ILE A 96 -0.79 -27.06 2.06
C ILE A 96 -1.81 -26.52 3.06
N GLY A 97 -1.86 -27.06 4.28
CA GLY A 97 -2.77 -26.61 5.33
C GLY A 97 -2.56 -25.15 5.73
N LEU A 98 -1.30 -24.73 5.89
CA LEU A 98 -0.94 -23.35 6.20
C LEU A 98 -1.26 -22.40 5.04
N ALA A 99 -0.97 -22.79 3.80
CA ALA A 99 -1.31 -22.00 2.61
C ALA A 99 -2.82 -21.88 2.43
N ALA A 100 -3.57 -22.96 2.60
CA ALA A 100 -5.03 -22.95 2.53
C ALA A 100 -5.65 -22.07 3.63
N ASN A 101 -5.12 -22.11 4.85
CA ASN A 101 -5.58 -21.27 5.95
C ASN A 101 -5.26 -19.79 5.71
N ALA A 102 -4.07 -19.48 5.20
CA ALA A 102 -3.68 -18.11 4.84
C ALA A 102 -4.56 -17.56 3.70
N LEU A 103 -4.86 -18.38 2.69
CA LEU A 103 -5.74 -18.02 1.58
C LEU A 103 -7.19 -17.85 2.06
N ASN A 104 -7.68 -18.75 2.89
CA ASN A 104 -9.03 -18.66 3.45
C ASN A 104 -9.21 -17.41 4.31
N LYS A 105 -8.21 -17.08 5.13
CA LYS A 105 -8.19 -15.84 5.89
C LYS A 105 -8.21 -14.60 4.99
N LEU A 106 -7.43 -14.60 3.92
CA LEU A 106 -7.42 -13.52 2.92
C LEU A 106 -8.80 -13.37 2.25
N LEU A 107 -9.44 -14.49 1.86
CA LEU A 107 -10.73 -14.52 1.18
C LEU A 107 -11.89 -14.06 2.08
N ILE A 108 -11.86 -14.40 3.36
CA ILE A 108 -12.95 -14.11 4.30
C ILE A 108 -12.79 -12.70 4.91
N GLU A 109 -11.57 -12.30 5.22
CA GLU A 109 -11.28 -11.03 5.90
C GLU A 109 -11.11 -9.86 4.94
N ASP A 110 -10.83 -10.11 3.66
CA ASP A 110 -10.51 -9.08 2.69
C ASP A 110 -11.26 -9.23 1.35
N GLU A 111 -12.59 -9.17 1.40
CA GLU A 111 -13.45 -9.23 0.20
C GLU A 111 -13.07 -8.16 -0.84
N ILE A 112 -12.67 -6.97 -0.41
CA ILE A 112 -12.27 -5.88 -1.30
C ILE A 112 -10.88 -6.14 -1.91
N GLY A 113 -9.94 -6.64 -1.12
CA GLY A 113 -8.62 -7.04 -1.62
C GLY A 113 -8.72 -8.14 -2.66
N LEU A 114 -9.66 -9.07 -2.49
CA LEU A 114 -9.96 -10.11 -3.47
C LEU A 114 -10.47 -9.52 -4.80
N HIS A 115 -11.42 -8.59 -4.76
CA HIS A 115 -11.95 -7.93 -5.96
C HIS A 115 -10.89 -7.10 -6.70
N VAL A 116 -9.99 -6.45 -5.97
CA VAL A 116 -8.86 -5.72 -6.57
C VAL A 116 -7.88 -6.69 -7.24
N MET A 117 -7.59 -7.82 -6.61
CA MET A 117 -6.71 -8.85 -7.16
C MET A 117 -7.31 -9.52 -8.39
N GLU A 118 -8.61 -9.85 -8.35
CA GLU A 118 -9.36 -10.42 -9.47
C GLU A 118 -9.36 -9.47 -10.69
N ARG A 119 -9.63 -8.17 -10.45
CA ARG A 119 -9.61 -7.15 -11.50
C ARG A 119 -8.20 -6.97 -12.10
N SER A 120 -7.17 -6.95 -11.27
CA SER A 120 -5.77 -6.85 -11.73
C SER A 120 -5.37 -8.08 -12.55
N PHE A 121 -5.77 -9.27 -12.12
CA PHE A 121 -5.51 -10.53 -12.84
C PHE A 121 -6.20 -10.55 -14.20
N MET A 122 -7.48 -10.15 -14.26
CA MET A 122 -8.25 -10.05 -15.51
C MET A 122 -7.65 -9.05 -16.48
N THR A 123 -7.15 -7.91 -16.00
CA THR A 123 -6.48 -6.91 -16.85
C THR A 123 -5.21 -7.47 -17.47
N VAL A 124 -4.36 -8.12 -16.69
CA VAL A 124 -3.12 -8.73 -17.18
C VAL A 124 -3.43 -9.85 -18.17
N TRP A 125 -4.50 -10.63 -17.95
CA TRP A 125 -4.87 -11.73 -18.82
C TRP A 125 -5.45 -11.27 -20.17
N LEU A 126 -6.22 -10.18 -20.16
CA LEU A 126 -6.80 -9.57 -21.36
C LEU A 126 -5.79 -8.81 -22.22
N ASP A 127 -4.72 -8.28 -21.61
CA ASP A 127 -3.64 -7.59 -22.32
C ASP A 127 -2.55 -8.56 -22.85
N SER A 128 -2.72 -9.86 -22.68
CA SER A 128 -1.71 -10.89 -23.05
C SER A 128 -1.92 -11.50 -24.45
N ASP A 129 -2.87 -10.98 -25.25
CA ASP A 129 -3.12 -11.41 -26.64
C ASP A 129 -2.39 -10.56 -27.67
#